data_b776cb697d3e63c6762aa77526ac4e22
#
_entry.id   b776cb697d3e63c6762aa77526ac4e22
#
_cell.length_a   1.000
_cell.length_b   1.000
_cell.length_c   1.000
_cell.angle_alpha   90.00
_cell.angle_beta   90.00
_cell.angle_gamma   90.00
#
_symmetry.space_group_name_H-M   'P 1'
#
loop_
_entity.id
_entity.type
_entity.pdbx_description
1 polymer ?
#
loop_
_entity_poly.entity_id
_entity_poly.type
_entity_poly.pdbx_seq_one_letter_code
_entity_poly.pdbx_strand_id
1 'polypeptide(L)'
;MRGYVEGFRARSALLEARRQEIEARAKETLARCVEQLRAIPEVRRIILYGSLAKGTFGMGSDIDLVVEGLPMEAHLRLGSALDRDAPFDVDLQRWEELRDDFRRVVQSHGRVLYERP
;
A
#
# COMPACT_ATOMS: atom_id res chain seq x y z
N MET A 1 -41.01 -5.58 -6.35
CA MET A 1 -40.12 -6.02 -5.28
C MET A 1 -38.94 -6.84 -5.77
N ARG A 2 -39.15 -7.89 -6.56
CA ARG A 2 -38.06 -8.69 -7.13
C ARG A 2 -37.06 -7.86 -7.94
N GLY A 3 -37.54 -7.01 -8.85
CA GLY A 3 -36.68 -6.20 -9.70
C GLY A 3 -35.79 -5.23 -8.93
N TYR A 4 -36.29 -4.71 -7.80
CA TYR A 4 -35.52 -3.80 -6.96
C TYR A 4 -34.36 -4.53 -6.28
N VAL A 5 -34.61 -5.71 -5.71
CA VAL A 5 -33.57 -6.51 -5.05
C VAL A 5 -32.50 -6.97 -6.06
N GLU A 6 -32.92 -7.41 -7.23
CA GLU A 6 -32.00 -7.83 -8.30
C GLU A 6 -31.15 -6.67 -8.78
N GLY A 7 -31.75 -5.48 -8.96
CA GLY A 7 -31.01 -4.28 -9.35
C GLY A 7 -30.00 -3.84 -8.29
N PHE A 8 -30.34 -3.97 -7.00
CA PHE A 8 -29.42 -3.67 -5.92
C PHE A 8 -28.23 -4.63 -5.91
N ARG A 9 -28.49 -5.93 -6.05
CA ARG A 9 -27.42 -6.95 -6.10
C ARG A 9 -26.50 -6.74 -7.30
N ALA A 10 -27.05 -6.42 -8.46
CA ALA A 10 -26.28 -6.17 -9.66
C ALA A 10 -25.36 -4.96 -9.50
N ARG A 11 -25.86 -3.87 -8.89
CA ARG A 11 -25.06 -2.69 -8.64
C ARG A 11 -23.96 -2.96 -7.62
N SER A 12 -24.27 -3.69 -6.55
CA SER A 12 -23.29 -4.07 -5.54
C SER A 12 -22.18 -4.93 -6.12
N ALA A 13 -22.53 -5.89 -6.98
CA ALA A 13 -21.56 -6.74 -7.67
C ALA A 13 -20.65 -5.92 -8.59
N LEU A 14 -21.22 -4.94 -9.31
CA LEU A 14 -20.46 -4.07 -10.19
C LEU A 14 -19.50 -3.18 -9.41
N LEU A 15 -19.93 -2.62 -8.29
CA LEU A 15 -19.08 -1.79 -7.45
C LEU A 15 -17.92 -2.60 -6.87
N GLU A 16 -18.19 -3.83 -6.44
CA GLU A 16 -17.15 -4.71 -5.92
C GLU A 16 -16.15 -5.10 -7.01
N ALA A 17 -16.63 -5.38 -8.22
CA ALA A 17 -15.77 -5.68 -9.35
C ALA A 17 -14.84 -4.50 -9.68
N ARG A 18 -15.35 -3.27 -9.62
CA ARG A 18 -14.55 -2.06 -9.83
C ARG A 18 -13.52 -1.87 -8.73
N ARG A 19 -13.92 -2.13 -7.48
CA ARG A 19 -12.99 -2.05 -6.36
C ARG A 19 -11.83 -3.04 -6.52
N GLN A 20 -12.14 -4.26 -6.95
CA GLN A 20 -11.12 -5.29 -7.21
C GLN A 20 -10.18 -4.90 -8.35
N GLU A 21 -10.67 -4.23 -9.39
CA GLU A 21 -9.84 -3.71 -10.46
C GLU A 21 -8.87 -2.65 -9.96
N ILE A 22 -9.36 -1.73 -9.13
CA ILE A 22 -8.53 -0.68 -8.52
C ILE A 22 -7.46 -1.32 -7.63
N GLU A 23 -7.85 -2.31 -6.84
CA GLU A 23 -6.91 -3.04 -5.98
C GLU A 23 -5.83 -3.75 -6.79
N ALA A 24 -6.20 -4.37 -7.91
CA ALA A 24 -5.24 -5.03 -8.79
C ALA A 24 -4.22 -4.05 -9.35
N ARG A 25 -4.66 -2.86 -9.77
CA ARG A 25 -3.76 -1.80 -10.23
C ARG A 25 -2.84 -1.30 -9.12
N ALA A 26 -3.38 -1.18 -7.91
CA ALA A 26 -2.59 -0.79 -6.76
C ALA A 26 -1.49 -1.81 -6.45
N LYS A 27 -1.78 -3.09 -6.61
CA LYS A 27 -0.79 -4.15 -6.42
C LYS A 27 0.33 -4.08 -7.46
N GLU A 28 0.03 -3.69 -8.70
CA GLU A 28 1.04 -3.47 -9.73
C GLU A 28 1.96 -2.29 -9.37
N THR A 29 1.36 -1.19 -8.90
CA THR A 29 2.11 -0.02 -8.41
C THR A 29 2.99 -0.42 -7.23
N LEU A 30 2.44 -1.18 -6.29
CA LEU A 30 3.16 -1.68 -5.12
C LEU A 30 4.39 -2.50 -5.53
N ALA A 31 4.24 -3.38 -6.50
CA ALA A 31 5.36 -4.21 -6.98
C ALA A 31 6.51 -3.35 -7.51
N ARG A 32 6.20 -2.29 -8.24
CA ARG A 32 7.22 -1.36 -8.73
C ARG A 32 7.89 -0.60 -7.58
N CYS A 33 7.12 -0.18 -6.58
CA CYS A 33 7.67 0.49 -5.39
C CYS A 33 8.63 -0.44 -4.65
N VAL A 34 8.23 -1.68 -4.44
CA VAL A 34 9.05 -2.66 -3.74
C VAL A 34 10.36 -2.90 -4.49
N GLU A 35 10.33 -3.02 -5.81
CA GLU A 35 11.54 -3.20 -6.60
C GLU A 35 12.51 -2.05 -6.45
N GLN A 36 12.01 -0.82 -6.47
CA GLN A 36 12.86 0.36 -6.29
C GLN A 36 13.44 0.44 -4.89
N LEU A 37 12.65 0.14 -3.88
CA LEU A 37 13.09 0.18 -2.48
C LEU A 37 14.10 -0.92 -2.16
N ARG A 38 13.87 -2.14 -2.63
CA ARG A 38 14.78 -3.25 -2.34
C ARG A 38 16.13 -3.12 -3.03
N ALA A 39 16.21 -2.30 -4.06
CA ALA A 39 17.47 -2.00 -4.74
C ALA A 39 18.41 -1.12 -3.90
N ILE A 40 17.90 -0.48 -2.86
CA ILE A 40 18.69 0.34 -1.95
C ILE A 40 19.38 -0.59 -0.94
N PRO A 41 20.72 -0.60 -0.89
CA PRO A 41 21.45 -1.58 -0.05
C PRO A 41 21.14 -1.51 1.43
N GLU A 42 20.83 -0.33 1.95
CA GLU A 42 20.57 -0.10 3.37
C GLU A 42 19.18 -0.57 3.80
N VAL A 43 18.26 -0.76 2.86
CA VAL A 43 16.90 -1.20 3.18
C VAL A 43 16.92 -2.65 3.68
N ARG A 44 16.37 -2.85 4.87
CA ARG A 44 16.34 -4.15 5.53
C ARG A 44 14.96 -4.81 5.49
N ARG A 45 13.89 -4.01 5.52
CA ARG A 45 12.54 -4.54 5.60
C ARG A 45 11.55 -3.56 4.98
N ILE A 46 10.58 -4.10 4.25
CA ILE A 46 9.47 -3.33 3.66
C ILE A 46 8.18 -3.94 4.15
N ILE A 47 7.33 -3.15 4.78
CA ILE A 47 6.06 -3.59 5.36
C ILE A 47 4.92 -2.83 4.70
N LEU A 48 3.94 -3.57 4.20
CA LEU A 48 2.68 -3.01 3.72
C LEU A 48 1.67 -3.00 4.87
N TYR A 49 0.98 -1.87 5.07
CA TYR A 49 -0.10 -1.80 6.05
C TYR A 49 -1.29 -1.04 5.45
N GLY A 50 -2.34 -0.82 6.24
CA GLY A 50 -3.51 -0.11 5.78
C GLY A 50 -4.44 -0.92 4.89
N SER A 51 -5.22 -0.23 4.04
CA SER A 51 -6.31 -0.85 3.29
C SER A 51 -5.85 -1.91 2.28
N LEU A 52 -4.69 -1.71 1.63
CA LEU A 52 -4.19 -2.69 0.67
C LEU A 52 -3.76 -3.99 1.36
N ALA A 53 -3.20 -3.89 2.55
CA ALA A 53 -2.85 -5.07 3.36
C ALA A 53 -4.10 -5.81 3.85
N LYS A 54 -5.18 -5.08 4.13
CA LYS A 54 -6.44 -5.64 4.65
C LYS A 54 -7.36 -6.18 3.56
N GLY A 55 -7.09 -5.89 2.28
CA GLY A 55 -7.97 -6.29 1.19
C GLY A 55 -9.19 -5.40 1.03
N THR A 56 -9.14 -4.17 1.55
CA THR A 56 -10.23 -3.19 1.47
C THR A 56 -9.88 -1.97 0.63
N PHE A 57 -8.82 -2.06 -0.17
CA PHE A 57 -8.36 -0.96 -1.01
C PHE A 57 -9.43 -0.58 -2.04
N GLY A 58 -9.69 0.71 -2.16
CA GLY A 58 -10.67 1.23 -3.10
C GLY A 58 -10.33 2.63 -3.55
N MET A 59 -11.32 3.28 -4.19
CA MET A 59 -11.14 4.65 -4.67
C MET A 59 -10.82 5.59 -3.50
N GLY A 60 -9.79 6.41 -3.66
CA GLY A 60 -9.33 7.31 -2.61
C GLY A 60 -8.42 6.69 -1.57
N SER A 61 -8.16 5.39 -1.65
CA SER A 61 -7.20 4.74 -0.75
C SER A 61 -5.76 5.04 -1.15
N ASP A 62 -4.88 5.11 -0.16
CA ASP A 62 -3.44 5.27 -0.36
C ASP A 62 -2.71 3.95 -0.16
N ILE A 63 -1.57 3.80 -0.81
CA ILE A 63 -0.68 2.67 -0.57
C ILE A 63 0.24 3.06 0.59
N ASP A 64 0.13 2.35 1.71
CA ASP A 64 0.87 2.66 2.94
C ASP A 64 2.04 1.71 3.12
N LEU A 65 3.26 2.24 3.07
CA LEU A 65 4.49 1.47 3.22
C LEU A 65 5.34 2.01 4.37
N VAL A 66 5.88 1.09 5.16
CA VAL A 66 6.89 1.39 6.17
C VAL A 66 8.17 0.67 5.78
N VAL A 67 9.27 1.38 5.75
CA VAL A 67 10.57 0.84 5.33
C VAL A 67 11.59 1.02 6.44
N GLU A 68 12.23 -0.07 6.83
CA GLU A 68 13.31 -0.07 7.80
C GLU A 68 14.66 -0.01 7.08
N GLY A 69 15.51 0.93 7.50
CA GLY A 69 16.82 1.11 6.92
C GLY A 69 16.86 2.05 5.72
N LEU A 70 15.75 2.71 5.41
CA LEU A 70 15.71 3.67 4.30
C LEU A 70 16.44 4.96 4.69
N PRO A 71 17.51 5.35 3.97
CA PRO A 71 18.18 6.62 4.26
C PRO A 71 17.25 7.82 4.02
N MET A 72 17.39 8.88 4.81
CA MET A 72 16.57 10.07 4.70
C MET A 72 16.61 10.67 3.29
N GLU A 73 17.79 10.73 2.69
CA GLU A 73 17.97 11.25 1.34
C GLU A 73 17.16 10.43 0.31
N ALA A 74 17.22 9.10 0.41
CA ALA A 74 16.47 8.22 -0.46
C ALA A 74 14.96 8.36 -0.22
N HIS A 75 14.54 8.52 1.03
CA HIS A 75 13.15 8.75 1.39
C HIS A 75 12.58 10.00 0.72
N LEU A 76 13.31 11.11 0.78
CA LEU A 76 12.87 12.37 0.18
C LEU A 76 12.80 12.26 -1.36
N ARG A 77 13.78 11.62 -1.97
CA ARG A 77 13.84 11.45 -3.42
C ARG A 77 12.75 10.52 -3.93
N LEU A 78 12.58 9.37 -3.29
CA LEU A 78 11.61 8.36 -3.73
C LEU A 78 10.17 8.74 -3.41
N GLY A 79 9.92 9.41 -2.29
CA GLY A 79 8.59 9.88 -1.94
C GLY A 79 7.97 10.70 -3.06
N SER A 80 8.74 11.67 -3.59
CA SER A 80 8.29 12.49 -4.71
C SER A 80 8.17 11.70 -6.01
N ALA A 81 9.13 10.80 -6.28
CA ALA A 81 9.14 10.04 -7.52
C ALA A 81 8.02 9.00 -7.58
N LEU A 82 7.76 8.32 -6.48
CA LEU A 82 6.70 7.31 -6.41
C LEU A 82 5.32 7.94 -6.60
N ASP A 83 5.07 9.10 -5.97
CA ASP A 83 3.81 9.81 -6.13
C ASP A 83 3.57 10.28 -7.57
N ARG A 84 4.65 10.71 -8.24
CA ARG A 84 4.56 11.27 -9.58
C ARG A 84 4.18 10.23 -10.64
N ASP A 85 4.73 9.02 -10.51
CA ASP A 85 4.58 7.98 -11.52
C ASP A 85 3.44 7.00 -11.23
N ALA A 86 2.84 7.09 -10.06
CA ALA A 86 1.79 6.18 -9.63
C ALA A 86 0.40 6.79 -9.84
N PRO A 87 -0.59 6.00 -10.26
CA PRO A 87 -1.98 6.45 -10.30
C PRO A 87 -2.61 6.54 -8.90
N PHE A 88 -1.89 6.14 -7.87
CA PHE A 88 -2.32 6.17 -6.46
C PHE A 88 -1.26 6.86 -5.62
N ASP A 89 -1.69 7.56 -4.58
CA ASP A 89 -0.76 8.14 -3.62
C ASP A 89 -0.07 7.03 -2.83
N VAL A 90 1.24 7.19 -2.65
CA VAL A 90 2.05 6.26 -1.87
C VAL A 90 2.54 6.99 -0.63
N ASP A 91 2.10 6.55 0.54
CA ASP A 91 2.55 7.08 1.82
C ASP A 91 3.74 6.23 2.28
N LEU A 92 4.94 6.79 2.13
CA LEU A 92 6.19 6.11 2.44
C LEU A 92 6.74 6.64 3.75
N GLN A 93 6.82 5.78 4.76
CA GLN A 93 7.31 6.14 6.07
C GLN A 93 8.56 5.34 6.43
N ARG A 94 9.46 5.98 7.17
CA ARG A 94 10.66 5.32 7.69
C ARG A 94 10.34 4.72 9.07
N TRP A 95 10.64 3.44 9.23
CA TRP A 95 10.45 2.73 10.49
C TRP A 95 11.11 3.46 11.67
N GLU A 96 12.31 4.01 11.44
CA GLU A 96 13.11 4.70 12.45
C GLU A 96 12.44 5.96 13.00
N GLU A 97 11.50 6.53 12.26
CA GLU A 97 10.77 7.74 12.66
C GLU A 97 9.43 7.44 13.32
N LEU A 98 8.99 6.18 13.33
CA LEU A 98 7.71 5.83 13.91
C LEU A 98 7.78 5.77 15.44
N ARG A 99 6.69 6.18 16.08
CA ARG A 99 6.52 6.03 17.52
C ARG A 99 6.30 4.56 17.86
N ASP A 100 6.65 4.20 19.09
CA ASP A 100 6.57 2.80 19.55
C ASP A 100 5.17 2.22 19.46
N ASP A 101 4.14 3.00 19.77
CA ASP A 101 2.75 2.56 19.69
C ASP A 101 2.36 2.25 18.24
N PHE A 102 2.78 3.09 17.30
CA PHE A 102 2.49 2.87 15.88
C PHE A 102 3.31 1.70 15.32
N ARG A 103 4.54 1.52 15.75
CA ARG A 103 5.35 0.35 15.38
C ARG A 103 4.64 -0.95 15.74
N ARG A 104 4.01 -0.99 16.91
CA ARG A 104 3.25 -2.17 17.34
C ARG A 104 2.05 -2.44 16.43
N VAL A 105 1.35 -1.38 16.01
CA VAL A 105 0.23 -1.52 15.08
C VAL A 105 0.72 -2.07 13.73
N VAL A 106 1.81 -1.52 13.21
CA VAL A 106 2.39 -1.97 11.94
C VAL A 106 2.85 -3.43 12.03
N GLN A 107 3.47 -3.83 13.14
CA GLN A 107 3.89 -5.22 13.35
C GLN A 107 2.70 -6.19 13.43
N SER A 108 1.60 -5.77 14.06
CA SER A 108 0.43 -6.63 14.26
C SER A 108 -0.42 -6.76 13.01
N HIS A 109 -0.58 -5.69 12.23
CA HIS A 109 -1.51 -5.62 11.10
C HIS A 109 -0.83 -5.53 9.75
N GLY A 110 0.47 -5.30 9.71
CA GLY A 110 1.22 -5.18 8.49
C GLY A 110 1.60 -6.52 7.89
N ARG A 111 1.97 -6.46 6.62
CA ARG A 111 2.48 -7.62 5.88
C ARG A 111 3.91 -7.31 5.45
N VAL A 112 4.86 -8.14 5.86
CA VAL A 112 6.25 -7.99 5.42
C VAL A 112 6.36 -8.46 3.97
N LEU A 113 6.75 -7.56 3.07
CA LEU A 113 6.90 -7.84 1.66
C LEU A 113 8.34 -8.18 1.28
N TYR A 114 9.28 -7.67 2.05
CA TYR A 114 10.70 -7.87 1.81
C TYR A 114 11.43 -7.80 3.15
N GLU A 115 12.35 -8.72 3.35
CA GLU A 115 13.20 -8.72 4.52
C GLU A 115 14.58 -9.28 4.13
N ARG A 116 15.61 -8.49 4.39
CA ARG A 116 16.97 -8.92 4.10
C ARG A 116 17.45 -9.87 5.19
N PRO A 117 18.00 -11.02 4.83
CA PRO A 117 18.56 -11.96 5.81
C PRO A 117 19.77 -11.41 6.55
#